data_2abe60e06657c7ca4af892e1e73ca71e
#
_entry.id   2abe60e06657c7ca4af892e1e73ca71e
#
_cell.length_a   1.000
_cell.length_b   1.000
_cell.length_c   1.000
_cell.angle_alpha   90.00
_cell.angle_beta   90.00
_cell.angle_gamma   90.00
#
_symmetry.space_group_name_H-M   'P 1'
#
loop_
_entity.id
_entity.type
_entity.pdbx_description
1 polymer ?
#
loop_
_entity_poly.entity_id
_entity_poly.type
_entity_poly.pdbx_seq_one_letter_code
_entity_poly.pdbx_strand_id
1 'polypeptide(L)'
;MRSMNSVVRPGALRPGDEVRVVAPARSRTLVLEHDHTALIERRFSDLGLRLTYGDHVDEMDDFNSSSIASRVADLHAAFADPAVRGILTVIGGFNSNELLPHLDWKLIARNPKVFCGYSDITALQNAILARSGLITYTGPHWSTFGMRDHLEQTLSWFRRAVLSDDAYDVTPADYWTDDAWFLDQDHRAVEPSSGWWPLQPGTAAGQLIGGNLCTFNLLQGGPYRPSLAGAVALVEDDALTNPVEFARDLTSLLQLPDAAELAALLIGRFQRASGIDRSILQQIIERQPVLDGMPVLANIDVGHTSPLATLPIGGQVEVRSGERPRLRVTR
;
A
#
# COMPACT_ATOMS: atom_id res chain seq x y z
N MET A 1 -14.44 -24.91 -9.85
CA MET A 1 -13.12 -24.38 -10.21
C MET A 1 -13.30 -22.94 -10.66
N ARG A 2 -12.89 -21.93 -9.86
CA ARG A 2 -12.83 -20.54 -10.32
C ARG A 2 -11.65 -20.46 -11.30
N SER A 3 -11.87 -20.04 -12.56
CA SER A 3 -10.80 -19.63 -13.45
C SER A 3 -10.00 -18.53 -12.72
N MET A 4 -8.76 -18.82 -12.35
CA MET A 4 -7.85 -17.77 -11.89
C MET A 4 -7.73 -16.80 -13.06
N ASN A 5 -8.21 -15.57 -12.89
CA ASN A 5 -7.92 -14.51 -13.85
C ASN A 5 -6.40 -14.41 -13.93
N SER A 6 -5.85 -14.41 -15.13
CA SER A 6 -4.42 -14.17 -15.31
C SER A 6 -4.07 -12.85 -14.68
N VAL A 7 -3.00 -12.83 -13.86
CA VAL A 7 -2.52 -11.59 -13.24
C VAL A 7 -1.99 -10.66 -14.33
N VAL A 8 -2.45 -9.42 -14.31
CA VAL A 8 -2.13 -8.40 -15.30
C VAL A 8 -1.37 -7.26 -14.64
N ARG A 9 -0.15 -7.01 -15.10
CA ARG A 9 0.62 -5.82 -14.72
C ARG A 9 0.20 -4.66 -15.63
N PRO A 10 -0.15 -3.48 -15.08
CA PRO A 10 -0.34 -2.30 -15.91
C PRO A 10 0.99 -1.89 -16.54
N GLY A 11 0.96 -1.27 -17.73
CA GLY A 11 2.16 -0.70 -18.34
C GLY A 11 2.75 0.42 -17.46
N ALA A 12 4.07 0.52 -17.43
CA ALA A 12 4.76 1.61 -16.74
C ALA A 12 4.34 2.98 -17.32
N LEU A 13 4.24 3.97 -16.44
CA LEU A 13 3.96 5.36 -16.84
C LEU A 13 5.13 5.92 -17.64
N ARG A 14 4.82 6.76 -18.62
CA ARG A 14 5.76 7.41 -19.53
C ARG A 14 5.60 8.93 -19.49
N PRO A 15 6.63 9.70 -19.86
CA PRO A 15 6.48 11.14 -20.00
C PRO A 15 5.31 11.51 -20.90
N GLY A 16 4.48 12.44 -20.43
CA GLY A 16 3.23 12.87 -21.06
C GLY A 16 1.97 12.14 -20.55
N ASP A 17 2.11 11.03 -19.83
CA ASP A 17 0.97 10.30 -19.31
C ASP A 17 0.18 11.10 -18.26
N GLU A 18 -1.12 10.90 -18.26
CA GLU A 18 -2.04 11.45 -17.28
C GLU A 18 -2.20 10.53 -16.07
N VAL A 19 -2.07 11.12 -14.88
CA VAL A 19 -2.40 10.49 -13.59
C VAL A 19 -3.61 11.20 -12.99
N ARG A 20 -4.71 10.46 -12.83
CA ARG A 20 -5.94 10.95 -12.23
C ARG A 20 -5.91 10.76 -10.72
N VAL A 21 -6.06 11.86 -9.98
CA VAL A 21 -6.20 11.85 -8.53
C VAL A 21 -7.66 11.62 -8.16
N VAL A 22 -7.92 10.64 -7.29
CA VAL A 22 -9.29 10.28 -6.83
C VAL A 22 -9.32 10.17 -5.30
N ALA A 23 -10.47 10.40 -4.70
CA ALA A 23 -10.69 10.34 -3.25
C ALA A 23 -11.63 9.18 -2.86
N PRO A 24 -11.18 7.90 -2.95
CA PRO A 24 -12.05 6.76 -2.67
C PRO A 24 -12.28 6.52 -1.18
N ALA A 25 -11.58 7.23 -0.30
CA ALA A 25 -11.70 7.24 1.14
C ALA A 25 -11.95 8.68 1.62
N ARG A 26 -10.99 9.32 2.32
CA ARG A 26 -11.16 10.71 2.78
C ARG A 26 -11.09 11.72 1.65
N SER A 27 -11.85 12.81 1.81
CA SER A 27 -11.86 13.96 0.90
C SER A 27 -10.50 14.67 0.83
N ARG A 28 -10.20 15.28 -0.33
CA ARG A 28 -9.03 16.12 -0.52
C ARG A 28 -9.08 17.39 0.35
N THR A 29 -10.25 17.90 0.67
CA THR A 29 -10.40 19.09 1.53
C THR A 29 -9.74 18.94 2.90
N LEU A 30 -9.67 17.70 3.44
CA LEU A 30 -9.01 17.42 4.72
C LEU A 30 -7.47 17.53 4.67
N VAL A 31 -6.87 17.45 3.48
CA VAL A 31 -5.41 17.52 3.28
C VAL A 31 -4.95 18.88 2.75
N LEU A 32 -5.89 19.78 2.44
CA LEU A 32 -5.59 21.10 1.88
C LEU A 32 -5.44 22.21 2.94
N GLU A 33 -5.58 21.91 4.22
CA GLU A 33 -5.35 22.91 5.30
C GLU A 33 -3.97 23.57 5.19
N HIS A 34 -3.01 22.87 4.61
CA HIS A 34 -1.70 23.39 4.20
C HIS A 34 -1.56 23.16 2.70
N ASP A 35 -1.86 24.16 1.87
CA ASP A 35 -1.87 24.02 0.43
C ASP A 35 -0.49 23.66 -0.15
N HIS A 36 -0.25 22.37 -0.33
CA HIS A 36 0.95 21.84 -0.98
C HIS A 36 0.72 21.48 -2.45
N THR A 37 -0.45 21.82 -3.00
CA THR A 37 -0.84 21.42 -4.38
C THR A 37 0.20 21.86 -5.41
N ALA A 38 0.68 23.10 -5.34
CA ALA A 38 1.69 23.59 -6.28
C ALA A 38 3.03 22.82 -6.21
N LEU A 39 3.43 22.37 -5.03
CA LEU A 39 4.61 21.51 -4.85
C LEU A 39 4.40 20.13 -5.46
N ILE A 40 3.24 19.54 -5.22
CA ILE A 40 2.86 18.22 -5.75
C ILE A 40 2.82 18.28 -7.29
N GLU A 41 2.15 19.26 -7.88
CA GLU A 41 2.06 19.44 -9.33
C GLU A 41 3.43 19.61 -9.98
N ARG A 42 4.33 20.40 -9.37
CA ARG A 42 5.71 20.54 -9.83
C ARG A 42 6.44 19.20 -9.84
N ARG A 43 6.32 18.41 -8.77
CA ARG A 43 6.96 17.09 -8.68
C ARG A 43 6.47 16.13 -9.75
N PHE A 44 5.18 16.12 -10.05
CA PHE A 44 4.65 15.31 -11.14
C PHE A 44 5.09 15.82 -12.50
N SER A 45 5.16 17.13 -12.69
CA SER A 45 5.77 17.74 -13.88
C SER A 45 7.23 17.34 -14.05
N ASP A 46 8.02 17.31 -12.96
CA ASP A 46 9.43 16.87 -12.97
C ASP A 46 9.56 15.35 -13.28
N LEU A 47 8.53 14.56 -12.98
CA LEU A 47 8.42 13.17 -13.42
C LEU A 47 7.98 13.03 -14.89
N GLY A 48 7.65 14.15 -15.54
CA GLY A 48 7.08 14.18 -16.88
C GLY A 48 5.61 13.78 -16.94
N LEU A 49 4.91 13.73 -15.81
CA LEU A 49 3.51 13.31 -15.70
C LEU A 49 2.58 14.50 -15.52
N ARG A 50 1.35 14.37 -15.99
CA ARG A 50 0.30 15.37 -15.83
C ARG A 50 -0.73 14.92 -14.82
N LEU A 51 -1.00 15.73 -13.78
CA LEU A 51 -2.08 15.48 -12.84
C LEU A 51 -3.41 16.02 -13.36
N THR A 52 -4.46 15.24 -13.13
CA THR A 52 -5.87 15.66 -13.22
C THR A 52 -6.61 15.14 -11.99
N TYR A 53 -7.82 15.61 -11.77
CA TYR A 53 -8.58 15.29 -10.55
C TYR A 53 -9.95 14.72 -10.94
N GLY A 54 -10.46 13.80 -10.14
CA GLY A 54 -11.84 13.35 -10.22
C GLY A 54 -12.81 14.50 -9.88
N ASP A 55 -14.01 14.41 -10.39
CA ASP A 55 -15.01 15.49 -10.24
C ASP A 55 -15.47 15.68 -8.79
N HIS A 56 -15.34 14.64 -7.96
CA HIS A 56 -15.86 14.59 -6.59
C HIS A 56 -14.78 14.57 -5.50
N VAL A 57 -13.50 14.84 -5.83
CA VAL A 57 -12.38 14.73 -4.88
C VAL A 57 -12.48 15.69 -3.70
N ASP A 58 -13.22 16.79 -3.85
CA ASP A 58 -13.41 17.83 -2.83
C ASP A 58 -14.76 17.75 -2.12
N GLU A 59 -15.63 16.81 -2.50
CA GLU A 59 -16.86 16.55 -1.75
C GLU A 59 -16.52 15.96 -0.37
N MET A 60 -17.25 16.38 0.65
CA MET A 60 -17.09 15.88 2.01
C MET A 60 -18.44 15.77 2.72
N ASP A 61 -18.67 14.64 3.36
CA ASP A 61 -19.80 14.34 4.22
C ASP A 61 -19.39 14.23 5.70
N ASP A 62 -20.32 13.86 6.56
CA ASP A 62 -20.08 13.70 8.01
C ASP A 62 -19.08 12.55 8.35
N PHE A 63 -18.75 11.69 7.38
CA PHE A 63 -17.76 10.62 7.50
C PHE A 63 -16.38 11.02 6.93
N ASN A 64 -16.15 12.32 6.68
CA ASN A 64 -14.92 12.85 6.09
C ASN A 64 -14.63 12.31 4.66
N SER A 65 -15.67 11.90 3.95
CA SER A 65 -15.63 11.27 2.65
C SER A 65 -16.60 11.95 1.69
N SER A 66 -16.92 11.32 0.58
CA SER A 66 -18.09 11.70 -0.23
C SER A 66 -19.05 10.51 -0.33
N SER A 67 -20.17 10.68 -1.03
CA SER A 67 -21.12 9.60 -1.22
C SER A 67 -20.46 8.38 -1.91
N ILE A 68 -20.95 7.16 -1.63
CA ILE A 68 -20.51 5.96 -2.33
C ILE A 68 -20.64 6.17 -3.85
N ALA A 69 -21.73 6.78 -4.31
CA ALA A 69 -21.98 7.02 -5.73
C ALA A 69 -20.93 7.95 -6.35
N SER A 70 -20.56 9.05 -5.69
CA SER A 70 -19.53 9.98 -6.16
C SER A 70 -18.15 9.32 -6.24
N ARG A 71 -17.75 8.59 -5.19
CA ARG A 71 -16.46 7.88 -5.15
C ARG A 71 -16.35 6.80 -6.23
N VAL A 72 -17.44 6.04 -6.44
CA VAL A 72 -17.52 5.01 -7.49
C VAL A 72 -17.50 5.65 -8.89
N ALA A 73 -18.21 6.78 -9.08
CA ALA A 73 -18.21 7.50 -10.35
C ALA A 73 -16.80 7.96 -10.74
N ASP A 74 -16.05 8.57 -9.81
CA ASP A 74 -14.68 9.01 -10.05
C ASP A 74 -13.73 7.83 -10.38
N LEU A 75 -13.84 6.72 -9.65
CA LEU A 75 -13.05 5.52 -9.94
C LEU A 75 -13.38 4.95 -11.33
N HIS A 76 -14.67 4.81 -11.66
CA HIS A 76 -15.09 4.30 -12.95
C HIS A 76 -14.67 5.23 -14.09
N ALA A 77 -14.82 6.54 -13.95
CA ALA A 77 -14.36 7.53 -14.93
C ALA A 77 -12.85 7.44 -15.14
N ALA A 78 -12.06 7.35 -14.05
CA ALA A 78 -10.62 7.22 -14.14
C ALA A 78 -10.17 5.93 -14.84
N PHE A 79 -10.86 4.79 -14.58
CA PHE A 79 -10.55 3.54 -15.29
C PHE A 79 -11.04 3.55 -16.74
N ALA A 80 -12.18 4.16 -17.05
CA ALA A 80 -12.78 4.19 -18.39
C ALA A 80 -12.04 5.11 -19.37
N ASP A 81 -11.50 6.23 -18.88
CA ASP A 81 -10.86 7.25 -19.72
C ASP A 81 -9.54 6.73 -20.33
N PRO A 82 -9.42 6.58 -21.65
CA PRO A 82 -8.20 6.08 -22.29
C PRO A 82 -6.99 7.03 -22.16
N ALA A 83 -7.20 8.32 -21.87
CA ALA A 83 -6.13 9.28 -21.64
C ALA A 83 -5.45 9.07 -20.28
N VAL A 84 -6.18 8.58 -19.29
CA VAL A 84 -5.66 8.28 -17.96
C VAL A 84 -4.83 7.00 -17.99
N ARG A 85 -3.58 7.06 -17.56
CA ARG A 85 -2.65 5.93 -17.48
C ARG A 85 -2.36 5.49 -16.05
N GLY A 86 -2.50 6.41 -15.09
CA GLY A 86 -2.34 6.17 -13.67
C GLY A 86 -3.48 6.75 -12.85
N ILE A 87 -3.74 6.12 -11.71
CA ILE A 87 -4.72 6.55 -10.72
C ILE A 87 -3.98 6.63 -9.39
N LEU A 88 -4.04 7.80 -8.74
CA LEU A 88 -3.42 8.05 -7.46
C LEU A 88 -4.50 8.45 -6.47
N THR A 89 -4.50 7.84 -5.29
CA THR A 89 -5.46 8.19 -4.26
C THR A 89 -5.02 9.43 -3.48
N VAL A 90 -5.94 10.28 -3.07
CA VAL A 90 -5.64 11.50 -2.30
C VAL A 90 -4.96 11.17 -0.99
N ILE A 91 -5.59 10.30 -0.19
CA ILE A 91 -5.17 9.83 1.14
C ILE A 91 -5.97 8.57 1.48
N GLY A 92 -5.61 7.88 2.57
CA GLY A 92 -6.40 6.79 3.16
C GLY A 92 -7.65 7.29 3.90
N GLY A 93 -8.17 6.46 4.78
CA GLY A 93 -9.40 6.72 5.56
C GLY A 93 -9.85 5.48 6.31
N PHE A 94 -11.17 5.22 6.28
CA PHE A 94 -11.76 4.09 7.00
C PHE A 94 -12.90 3.39 6.25
N ASN A 95 -13.26 3.82 5.05
CA ASN A 95 -14.50 3.43 4.40
C ASN A 95 -14.40 3.12 2.91
N SER A 96 -13.19 2.88 2.38
CA SER A 96 -13.00 2.49 0.98
C SER A 96 -13.62 1.11 0.67
N ASN A 97 -13.74 0.23 1.67
CA ASN A 97 -14.37 -1.08 1.54
C ASN A 97 -15.88 -0.99 1.22
N GLU A 98 -16.56 0.12 1.52
CA GLU A 98 -17.95 0.35 1.15
C GLU A 98 -18.17 0.34 -0.37
N LEU A 99 -17.13 0.68 -1.14
CA LEU A 99 -17.20 0.76 -2.59
C LEU A 99 -17.23 -0.62 -3.27
N LEU A 100 -16.71 -1.65 -2.62
CA LEU A 100 -16.47 -2.96 -3.23
C LEU A 100 -17.69 -3.59 -3.91
N PRO A 101 -18.91 -3.54 -3.34
CA PRO A 101 -20.10 -4.10 -3.99
C PRO A 101 -20.55 -3.31 -5.23
N HIS A 102 -20.08 -2.08 -5.40
CA HIS A 102 -20.55 -1.14 -6.42
C HIS A 102 -19.58 -1.00 -7.62
N LEU A 103 -18.37 -1.58 -7.52
CA LEU A 103 -17.35 -1.47 -8.57
C LEU A 103 -17.64 -2.40 -9.76
N ASP A 104 -17.51 -1.87 -10.97
CA ASP A 104 -17.50 -2.66 -12.20
C ASP A 104 -16.12 -3.31 -12.41
N TRP A 105 -15.99 -4.54 -11.89
CA TRP A 105 -14.76 -5.32 -12.00
C TRP A 105 -14.37 -5.65 -13.45
N LYS A 106 -15.34 -5.70 -14.37
CA LYS A 106 -15.07 -5.94 -15.79
C LYS A 106 -14.51 -4.70 -16.46
N LEU A 107 -14.97 -3.51 -16.07
CA LEU A 107 -14.39 -2.23 -16.51
C LEU A 107 -12.93 -2.17 -16.08
N ILE A 108 -12.63 -2.43 -14.80
CA ILE A 108 -11.28 -2.41 -14.26
C ILE A 108 -10.38 -3.43 -14.99
N ALA A 109 -10.83 -4.67 -15.14
CA ALA A 109 -10.08 -5.73 -15.83
C ALA A 109 -9.73 -5.39 -17.29
N ARG A 110 -10.62 -4.68 -17.99
CA ARG A 110 -10.40 -4.28 -19.40
C ARG A 110 -9.53 -3.05 -19.59
N ASN A 111 -9.31 -2.29 -18.52
CA ASN A 111 -8.57 -1.02 -18.57
C ASN A 111 -7.45 -1.04 -17.52
N PRO A 112 -6.42 -1.89 -17.66
CA PRO A 112 -5.34 -1.97 -16.68
C PRO A 112 -4.56 -0.65 -16.62
N LYS A 113 -4.51 -0.05 -15.42
CA LYS A 113 -3.83 1.21 -15.12
C LYS A 113 -3.02 1.07 -13.84
N VAL A 114 -1.96 1.86 -13.70
CA VAL A 114 -1.30 2.03 -12.42
C VAL A 114 -2.32 2.57 -11.41
N PHE A 115 -2.50 1.88 -10.29
CA PHE A 115 -3.35 2.31 -9.18
C PHE A 115 -2.49 2.30 -7.92
N CYS A 116 -2.30 3.45 -7.27
CA CYS A 116 -1.37 3.60 -6.15
C CYS A 116 -2.01 4.34 -4.96
N GLY A 117 -1.68 3.85 -3.77
CA GLY A 117 -2.07 4.36 -2.46
C GLY A 117 -1.69 3.37 -1.37
N TYR A 118 -2.02 3.62 -0.10
CA TYR A 118 -1.79 2.71 1.04
C TYR A 118 -2.85 2.90 2.13
N SER A 119 -2.64 2.36 3.34
CA SER A 119 -3.58 2.48 4.44
C SER A 119 -4.95 1.87 4.09
N ASP A 120 -6.06 2.56 4.29
CA ASP A 120 -7.42 2.11 3.93
C ASP A 120 -7.57 1.66 2.47
N ILE A 121 -6.72 2.16 1.55
CA ILE A 121 -6.72 1.76 0.14
C ILE A 121 -6.34 0.27 -0.04
N THR A 122 -5.78 -0.36 0.97
CA THR A 122 -5.53 -1.80 1.03
C THR A 122 -6.76 -2.63 0.66
N ALA A 123 -7.97 -2.19 1.07
CA ALA A 123 -9.21 -2.89 0.71
C ALA A 123 -9.43 -2.90 -0.80
N LEU A 124 -9.29 -1.74 -1.45
CA LEU A 124 -9.44 -1.62 -2.91
C LEU A 124 -8.36 -2.41 -3.66
N GLN A 125 -7.10 -2.29 -3.25
CA GLN A 125 -5.96 -2.93 -3.91
C GLN A 125 -6.11 -4.45 -3.98
N ASN A 126 -6.41 -5.06 -2.85
CA ASN A 126 -6.56 -6.51 -2.76
C ASN A 126 -7.86 -6.99 -3.44
N ALA A 127 -8.94 -6.22 -3.36
CA ALA A 127 -10.18 -6.54 -4.06
C ALA A 127 -10.02 -6.42 -5.58
N ILE A 128 -9.33 -5.40 -6.09
CA ILE A 128 -8.98 -5.25 -7.50
C ILE A 128 -8.19 -6.48 -7.98
N LEU A 129 -7.17 -6.89 -7.23
CA LEU A 129 -6.42 -8.11 -7.54
C LEU A 129 -7.34 -9.34 -7.58
N ALA A 130 -8.13 -9.56 -6.53
CA ALA A 130 -8.97 -10.75 -6.40
C ALA A 130 -10.08 -10.84 -7.47
N ARG A 131 -10.60 -9.69 -7.93
CA ARG A 131 -11.77 -9.62 -8.81
C ARG A 131 -11.41 -9.38 -10.28
N SER A 132 -10.31 -8.69 -10.56
CA SER A 132 -9.90 -8.34 -11.93
C SER A 132 -8.56 -8.94 -12.35
N GLY A 133 -7.74 -9.40 -11.40
CA GLY A 133 -6.38 -9.85 -11.65
C GLY A 133 -5.37 -8.70 -11.84
N LEU A 134 -5.79 -7.43 -11.73
CA LEU A 134 -4.91 -6.29 -11.94
C LEU A 134 -3.98 -6.10 -10.75
N ILE A 135 -2.67 -5.98 -11.02
CA ILE A 135 -1.66 -5.56 -10.05
C ILE A 135 -1.85 -4.08 -9.73
N THR A 136 -1.88 -3.77 -8.44
CA THR A 136 -1.92 -2.40 -7.91
C THR A 136 -0.66 -2.13 -7.09
N TYR A 137 -0.47 -0.91 -6.57
CA TYR A 137 0.75 -0.54 -5.87
C TYR A 137 0.43 0.02 -4.49
N THR A 138 0.87 -0.65 -3.42
CA THR A 138 0.96 0.00 -2.11
C THR A 138 2.15 0.95 -2.13
N GLY A 139 1.92 2.23 -1.82
CA GLY A 139 2.91 3.29 -1.95
C GLY A 139 2.29 4.67 -1.70
N PRO A 140 3.03 5.75 -1.96
CA PRO A 140 2.61 7.10 -1.57
C PRO A 140 1.25 7.48 -2.13
N HIS A 141 0.45 8.18 -1.31
CA HIS A 141 -0.71 8.93 -1.74
C HIS A 141 -0.31 10.23 -2.46
N TRP A 142 -1.27 10.89 -3.11
CA TRP A 142 -1.10 12.23 -3.64
C TRP A 142 -0.60 13.21 -2.58
N SER A 143 -1.20 13.20 -1.38
CA SER A 143 -0.81 14.04 -0.26
C SER A 143 0.66 13.85 0.15
N THR A 144 1.20 12.64 0.09
CA THR A 144 2.60 12.33 0.45
C THR A 144 3.59 13.16 -0.37
N PHE A 145 3.25 13.47 -1.63
CA PHE A 145 4.10 14.31 -2.50
C PHE A 145 4.09 15.79 -2.08
N GLY A 146 3.29 16.19 -1.10
CA GLY A 146 3.33 17.50 -0.44
C GLY A 146 4.42 17.65 0.62
N MET A 147 5.08 16.56 1.01
CA MET A 147 6.19 16.57 1.97
C MET A 147 7.37 17.35 1.39
N ARG A 148 7.87 18.40 2.08
CA ARG A 148 8.96 19.25 1.57
C ARG A 148 10.30 18.53 1.55
N ASP A 149 10.67 17.93 2.66
CA ASP A 149 11.96 17.29 2.90
C ASP A 149 11.81 15.79 3.14
N HIS A 150 12.90 15.03 2.92
CA HIS A 150 12.96 13.58 3.16
C HIS A 150 12.02 12.73 2.28
N LEU A 151 11.67 13.24 1.09
CA LEU A 151 10.85 12.49 0.12
C LEU A 151 11.70 11.69 -0.89
N GLU A 152 12.99 11.96 -1.01
CA GLU A 152 13.85 11.47 -2.09
C GLU A 152 13.85 9.96 -2.22
N GLN A 153 13.95 9.25 -1.09
CA GLN A 153 13.95 7.79 -1.09
C GLN A 153 12.58 7.23 -1.48
N THR A 154 11.48 7.79 -0.96
CA THR A 154 10.12 7.45 -1.35
C THR A 154 9.92 7.64 -2.85
N LEU A 155 10.36 8.80 -3.38
CA LEU A 155 10.27 9.11 -4.79
C LEU A 155 11.11 8.16 -5.66
N SER A 156 12.29 7.75 -5.19
CA SER A 156 13.15 6.77 -5.87
C SER A 156 12.44 5.42 -6.03
N TRP A 157 11.83 4.90 -4.96
CA TRP A 157 11.08 3.64 -5.00
C TRP A 157 9.81 3.76 -5.86
N PHE A 158 9.09 4.88 -5.76
CA PHE A 158 7.92 5.14 -6.60
C PHE A 158 8.29 5.11 -8.09
N ARG A 159 9.38 5.81 -8.48
CA ARG A 159 9.88 5.79 -9.87
C ARG A 159 10.20 4.38 -10.35
N ARG A 160 10.89 3.58 -9.55
CA ARG A 160 11.24 2.19 -9.91
C ARG A 160 10.00 1.32 -10.09
N ALA A 161 8.98 1.52 -9.26
CA ALA A 161 7.77 0.70 -9.27
C ALA A 161 6.84 1.02 -10.44
N VAL A 162 6.65 2.32 -10.76
CA VAL A 162 5.57 2.75 -11.67
C VAL A 162 6.06 3.39 -12.97
N LEU A 163 7.34 3.83 -13.05
CA LEU A 163 7.92 4.46 -14.25
C LEU A 163 8.95 3.55 -14.97
N SER A 164 9.18 2.34 -14.43
CA SER A 164 10.06 1.34 -15.06
C SER A 164 9.32 0.01 -15.13
N ASP A 165 9.68 -0.74 -16.15
CA ASP A 165 9.30 -2.14 -16.27
C ASP A 165 10.40 -3.07 -15.73
N ASP A 166 11.50 -2.63 -15.10
CA ASP A 166 12.59 -3.46 -14.61
C ASP A 166 12.33 -4.04 -13.21
N ALA A 167 12.81 -5.26 -12.95
CA ALA A 167 12.89 -5.80 -11.60
C ALA A 167 13.76 -4.88 -10.74
N TYR A 168 13.41 -4.73 -9.45
CA TYR A 168 14.14 -3.84 -8.55
C TYR A 168 14.26 -4.42 -7.15
N ASP A 169 15.35 -4.06 -6.49
CA ASP A 169 15.54 -4.34 -5.07
C ASP A 169 15.03 -3.16 -4.25
N VAL A 170 14.32 -3.46 -3.18
CA VAL A 170 14.06 -2.53 -2.09
C VAL A 170 15.15 -2.78 -1.04
N THR A 171 15.82 -1.71 -0.63
CA THR A 171 16.88 -1.75 0.39
C THR A 171 16.42 -0.98 1.61
N PRO A 172 16.86 -1.34 2.82
CA PRO A 172 16.56 -0.55 4.01
C PRO A 172 16.99 0.90 3.81
N ALA A 173 16.16 1.83 4.26
CA ALA A 173 16.54 3.24 4.33
C ALA A 173 17.55 3.47 5.45
N ASP A 174 18.42 4.48 5.29
CA ASP A 174 19.42 4.85 6.30
C ASP A 174 18.80 5.64 7.46
N TYR A 175 17.63 6.21 7.26
CA TYR A 175 16.90 7.01 8.25
C TYR A 175 15.41 6.73 8.20
N TRP A 176 14.71 7.16 9.23
CA TRP A 176 13.25 7.14 9.26
C TRP A 176 12.67 8.23 10.16
N THR A 177 11.38 8.50 10.00
CA THR A 177 10.60 9.37 10.87
C THR A 177 9.12 8.98 10.81
N ASP A 178 8.40 9.17 11.90
CA ASP A 178 6.94 9.05 11.99
C ASP A 178 6.27 10.36 12.38
N ASP A 179 6.99 11.47 12.26
CA ASP A 179 6.43 12.79 12.53
C ASP A 179 5.26 13.09 11.57
N ALA A 180 4.26 13.74 12.14
CA ALA A 180 3.10 14.23 11.39
C ALA A 180 3.51 15.43 10.52
N TRP A 181 4.28 15.17 9.46
CA TRP A 181 4.82 16.17 8.54
C TRP A 181 3.75 17.11 7.97
N PHE A 182 2.51 16.65 7.88
CA PHE A 182 1.37 17.43 7.41
C PHE A 182 0.91 18.49 8.42
N LEU A 183 1.30 18.38 9.71
CA LEU A 183 1.07 19.37 10.73
C LEU A 183 2.25 20.34 10.88
N ASP A 184 3.48 19.84 10.81
CA ASP A 184 4.69 20.65 10.94
C ASP A 184 5.79 20.09 10.03
N GLN A 185 6.13 20.86 9.00
CA GLN A 185 7.20 20.50 8.06
C GLN A 185 8.55 21.08 8.42
N ASP A 186 8.60 22.04 9.34
CA ASP A 186 9.82 22.76 9.69
C ASP A 186 10.60 22.08 10.83
N HIS A 187 9.91 21.33 11.68
CA HIS A 187 10.50 20.71 12.88
C HIS A 187 10.36 19.19 12.86
N ARG A 188 10.93 18.56 11.83
CA ARG A 188 10.88 17.10 11.71
C ARG A 188 12.09 16.44 12.34
N ALA A 189 11.87 15.46 13.20
CA ALA A 189 12.92 14.63 13.80
C ALA A 189 13.16 13.38 12.94
N VAL A 190 14.37 13.27 12.40
CA VAL A 190 14.80 12.12 11.59
C VAL A 190 15.79 11.30 12.40
N GLU A 191 15.56 9.99 12.46
CA GLU A 191 16.42 9.08 13.21
C GLU A 191 17.16 8.10 12.28
N PRO A 192 18.37 7.67 12.65
CA PRO A 192 19.04 6.58 11.97
C PRO A 192 18.19 5.31 11.98
N SER A 193 18.11 4.64 10.84
CA SER A 193 17.41 3.36 10.76
C SER A 193 18.29 2.23 11.30
N SER A 194 17.70 1.33 12.10
CA SER A 194 18.35 0.09 12.51
C SER A 194 18.34 -1.01 11.42
N GLY A 195 17.84 -0.68 10.25
CA GLY A 195 17.62 -1.64 9.16
C GLY A 195 16.42 -2.56 9.42
N TRP A 196 16.28 -3.57 8.57
CA TRP A 196 15.21 -4.57 8.69
C TRP A 196 15.53 -5.65 9.72
N TRP A 197 14.50 -6.24 10.31
CA TRP A 197 14.62 -7.23 11.38
C TRP A 197 14.27 -8.62 10.87
N PRO A 198 15.25 -9.52 10.65
CA PRO A 198 14.96 -10.92 10.38
C PRO A 198 14.49 -11.60 11.68
N LEU A 199 13.17 -11.75 11.84
CA LEU A 199 12.57 -12.38 13.03
C LEU A 199 12.60 -13.90 12.91
N GLN A 200 12.37 -14.44 11.71
CA GLN A 200 12.58 -15.86 11.39
C GLN A 200 13.36 -15.96 10.07
N PRO A 201 14.48 -16.71 10.05
CA PRO A 201 15.32 -16.81 8.87
C PRO A 201 14.70 -17.70 7.78
N GLY A 202 15.05 -17.43 6.53
CA GLY A 202 14.65 -18.23 5.39
C GLY A 202 14.58 -17.43 4.10
N THR A 203 14.22 -18.10 3.02
CA THR A 203 13.99 -17.51 1.70
C THR A 203 12.69 -18.01 1.12
N ALA A 204 11.96 -17.12 0.48
CA ALA A 204 10.72 -17.45 -0.20
C ALA A 204 10.51 -16.55 -1.42
N ALA A 205 9.63 -17.00 -2.32
CA ALA A 205 9.13 -16.20 -3.41
C ALA A 205 7.61 -16.43 -3.53
N GLY A 206 6.88 -15.39 -3.91
CA GLY A 206 5.43 -15.49 -4.06
C GLY A 206 4.79 -14.20 -4.50
N GLN A 207 3.49 -14.26 -4.71
CA GLN A 207 2.69 -13.09 -5.00
C GLN A 207 2.54 -12.24 -3.74
N LEU A 208 2.84 -10.93 -3.83
CA LEU A 208 2.67 -10.01 -2.71
C LEU A 208 1.19 -9.64 -2.55
N ILE A 209 0.66 -9.79 -1.34
CA ILE A 209 -0.71 -9.42 -0.98
C ILE A 209 -0.73 -8.73 0.39
N GLY A 210 -1.82 -8.07 0.74
CA GLY A 210 -1.98 -7.43 2.05
C GLY A 210 -1.76 -5.91 2.00
N GLY A 211 -1.19 -5.35 3.05
CA GLY A 211 -1.02 -3.92 3.33
C GLY A 211 -1.41 -3.60 4.77
N ASN A 212 -2.25 -2.58 4.99
CA ASN A 212 -2.76 -2.28 6.33
C ASN A 212 -3.57 -3.46 6.86
N LEU A 213 -3.16 -4.00 8.02
CA LEU A 213 -3.67 -5.29 8.53
C LEU A 213 -5.14 -5.21 8.93
N CYS A 214 -5.54 -4.19 9.68
CA CYS A 214 -6.92 -4.05 10.10
C CYS A 214 -7.85 -3.89 8.89
N THR A 215 -7.43 -3.15 7.87
CA THR A 215 -8.17 -2.97 6.61
C THR A 215 -8.21 -4.27 5.77
N PHE A 216 -7.09 -5.00 5.69
CA PHE A 216 -7.05 -6.28 4.97
C PHE A 216 -7.99 -7.30 5.58
N ASN A 217 -8.10 -7.32 6.91
CA ASN A 217 -9.02 -8.19 7.64
C ASN A 217 -10.50 -7.91 7.33
N LEU A 218 -10.87 -6.69 6.89
CA LEU A 218 -12.25 -6.38 6.44
C LEU A 218 -12.67 -7.20 5.21
N LEU A 219 -11.73 -7.78 4.47
CA LEU A 219 -12.02 -8.59 3.28
C LEU A 219 -12.32 -10.05 3.60
N GLN A 220 -12.15 -10.49 4.86
CA GLN A 220 -12.42 -11.86 5.27
C GLN A 220 -13.90 -12.22 5.11
N GLY A 221 -14.17 -13.46 4.73
CA GLY A 221 -15.53 -13.96 4.54
C GLY A 221 -16.22 -13.49 3.25
N GLY A 222 -15.63 -12.55 2.50
CA GLY A 222 -16.14 -12.03 1.24
C GLY A 222 -15.39 -12.53 0.01
N PRO A 223 -15.86 -12.16 -1.21
CA PRO A 223 -15.21 -12.54 -2.46
C PRO A 223 -14.04 -11.64 -2.85
N TYR A 224 -13.62 -10.72 -1.98
CA TYR A 224 -12.69 -9.64 -2.28
C TYR A 224 -11.26 -9.90 -1.78
N ARG A 225 -11.06 -10.90 -0.93
CA ARG A 225 -9.74 -11.29 -0.44
C ARG A 225 -9.03 -12.19 -1.47
N PRO A 226 -7.78 -11.88 -1.87
CA PRO A 226 -6.96 -12.83 -2.62
C PRO A 226 -6.61 -14.06 -1.77
N SER A 227 -6.18 -15.16 -2.42
CA SER A 227 -5.71 -16.35 -1.72
C SER A 227 -4.40 -16.08 -0.97
N LEU A 228 -4.26 -16.66 0.22
CA LEU A 228 -3.01 -16.64 0.97
C LEU A 228 -2.05 -17.76 0.51
N ALA A 229 -2.57 -18.81 -0.13
CA ALA A 229 -1.77 -19.96 -0.53
C ALA A 229 -0.64 -19.58 -1.49
N GLY A 230 0.60 -19.82 -1.10
CA GLY A 230 1.82 -19.49 -1.84
C GLY A 230 2.13 -17.99 -1.89
N ALA A 231 1.39 -17.15 -1.19
CA ALA A 231 1.60 -15.71 -1.20
C ALA A 231 2.65 -15.28 -0.17
N VAL A 232 3.25 -14.11 -0.43
CA VAL A 232 3.99 -13.34 0.55
C VAL A 232 3.02 -12.31 1.13
N ALA A 233 2.66 -12.46 2.41
CA ALA A 233 1.79 -11.52 3.08
C ALA A 233 2.59 -10.31 3.56
N LEU A 234 2.15 -9.11 3.19
CA LEU A 234 2.61 -7.85 3.73
C LEU A 234 1.57 -7.35 4.74
N VAL A 235 2.02 -7.04 5.94
CA VAL A 235 1.17 -6.42 6.97
C VAL A 235 1.87 -5.20 7.58
N GLU A 236 1.13 -4.16 7.84
CA GLU A 236 1.53 -2.96 8.57
C GLU A 236 0.31 -2.40 9.29
N ASP A 237 0.50 -1.45 10.18
CA ASP A 237 -0.62 -0.72 10.78
C ASP A 237 -0.19 0.69 11.18
N ASP A 238 -1.13 1.54 11.54
CA ASP A 238 -0.89 2.93 11.90
C ASP A 238 -0.72 3.15 13.42
N ALA A 239 -0.65 4.41 13.82
CA ALA A 239 -0.47 4.82 15.23
C ALA A 239 -1.66 4.52 16.14
N LEU A 240 -2.82 4.12 15.57
CA LEU A 240 -4.01 3.76 16.36
C LEU A 240 -3.93 2.34 16.90
N THR A 241 -3.09 1.48 16.30
CA THR A 241 -2.85 0.13 16.78
C THR A 241 -1.95 0.11 18.02
N ASN A 242 -1.99 -1.00 18.73
CA ASN A 242 -1.13 -1.31 19.86
C ASN A 242 -0.74 -2.80 19.82
N PRO A 243 0.20 -3.29 20.68
CA PRO A 243 0.64 -4.68 20.66
C PRO A 243 -0.48 -5.71 20.74
N VAL A 244 -1.54 -5.43 21.53
CA VAL A 244 -2.65 -6.37 21.74
C VAL A 244 -3.56 -6.44 20.51
N GLU A 245 -3.88 -5.29 19.92
CA GLU A 245 -4.70 -5.19 18.72
C GLU A 245 -3.99 -5.79 17.53
N PHE A 246 -2.74 -5.45 17.31
CA PHE A 246 -1.95 -6.03 16.21
C PHE A 246 -1.83 -7.56 16.34
N ALA A 247 -1.55 -8.08 17.56
CA ALA A 247 -1.48 -9.52 17.80
C ALA A 247 -2.81 -10.22 17.50
N ARG A 248 -3.94 -9.61 17.92
CA ARG A 248 -5.29 -10.13 17.65
C ARG A 248 -5.58 -10.15 16.15
N ASP A 249 -5.28 -9.08 15.45
CA ASP A 249 -5.59 -8.95 14.03
C ASP A 249 -4.69 -9.85 13.17
N LEU A 250 -3.41 -9.99 13.55
CA LEU A 250 -2.51 -10.98 12.93
C LEU A 250 -3.01 -12.41 13.18
N THR A 251 -3.43 -12.73 14.40
CA THR A 251 -4.01 -14.03 14.72
C THR A 251 -5.25 -14.31 13.88
N SER A 252 -6.13 -13.31 13.72
CA SER A 252 -7.33 -13.43 12.86
C SER A 252 -6.97 -13.77 11.41
N LEU A 253 -5.95 -13.13 10.85
CA LEU A 253 -5.45 -13.44 9.51
C LEU A 253 -4.88 -14.86 9.43
N LEU A 254 -4.06 -15.25 10.41
CA LEU A 254 -3.35 -16.53 10.44
C LEU A 254 -4.26 -17.73 10.77
N GLN A 255 -5.47 -17.50 11.25
CA GLN A 255 -6.51 -18.53 11.46
C GLN A 255 -7.32 -18.85 10.19
N LEU A 256 -7.08 -18.12 9.09
CA LEU A 256 -7.74 -18.45 7.84
C LEU A 256 -7.26 -19.79 7.27
N PRO A 257 -8.14 -20.58 6.63
CA PRO A 257 -7.80 -21.94 6.20
C PRO A 257 -6.58 -22.06 5.28
N ASP A 258 -6.31 -21.03 4.47
CA ASP A 258 -5.20 -20.97 3.52
C ASP A 258 -3.94 -20.24 4.08
N ALA A 259 -3.95 -19.83 5.35
CA ALA A 259 -2.81 -19.13 5.96
C ALA A 259 -1.59 -20.02 6.19
N ALA A 260 -1.79 -21.32 6.45
CA ALA A 260 -0.68 -22.28 6.60
C ALA A 260 0.11 -22.49 5.30
N GLU A 261 -0.41 -22.04 4.16
CA GLU A 261 0.25 -22.14 2.85
C GLU A 261 0.96 -20.82 2.47
N LEU A 262 1.01 -19.81 3.35
CA LEU A 262 1.81 -18.61 3.12
C LEU A 262 3.28 -18.95 2.87
N ALA A 263 3.90 -18.25 1.93
CA ALA A 263 5.33 -18.43 1.63
C ALA A 263 6.22 -17.63 2.58
N ALA A 264 5.81 -16.43 2.97
CA ALA A 264 6.53 -15.55 3.90
C ALA A 264 5.60 -14.49 4.49
N LEU A 265 6.05 -13.90 5.61
CA LEU A 265 5.42 -12.73 6.22
C LEU A 265 6.40 -11.54 6.20
N LEU A 266 5.96 -10.42 5.64
CA LEU A 266 6.60 -9.12 5.69
C LEU A 266 5.84 -8.21 6.64
N ILE A 267 6.55 -7.53 7.55
CA ILE A 267 5.94 -6.61 8.51
C ILE A 267 6.54 -5.22 8.31
N GLY A 268 5.70 -4.24 8.05
CA GLY A 268 6.08 -2.84 7.90
C GLY A 268 6.64 -2.24 9.19
N ARG A 269 7.21 -1.03 9.07
CA ARG A 269 7.68 -0.27 10.24
C ARG A 269 6.50 0.37 10.95
N PHE A 270 6.42 0.16 12.25
CA PHE A 270 5.44 0.78 13.12
C PHE A 270 5.84 2.20 13.53
N GLN A 271 4.84 3.05 13.70
CA GLN A 271 5.01 4.35 14.35
C GLN A 271 5.26 4.16 15.87
N ARG A 272 6.00 5.06 16.48
CA ARG A 272 6.37 4.98 17.92
C ARG A 272 5.16 4.91 18.84
N ALA A 273 4.10 5.63 18.47
CA ALA A 273 2.86 5.68 19.27
C ALA A 273 2.18 4.30 19.42
N SER A 274 2.42 3.35 18.52
CA SER A 274 1.89 1.98 18.63
C SER A 274 2.51 1.19 19.80
N GLY A 275 3.70 1.57 20.28
CA GLY A 275 4.45 0.82 21.28
C GLY A 275 4.98 -0.54 20.79
N ILE A 276 4.98 -0.79 19.49
CA ILE A 276 5.44 -2.04 18.88
C ILE A 276 6.90 -1.90 18.45
N ASP A 277 7.79 -2.52 19.19
CA ASP A 277 9.21 -2.64 18.88
C ASP A 277 9.60 -4.06 18.44
N ARG A 278 10.90 -4.27 18.18
CA ARG A 278 11.42 -5.58 17.76
C ARG A 278 11.13 -6.68 18.78
N SER A 279 11.25 -6.40 20.08
CA SER A 279 11.03 -7.39 21.14
C SER A 279 9.56 -7.80 21.23
N ILE A 280 8.67 -6.84 21.12
CA ILE A 280 7.22 -7.08 21.10
C ILE A 280 6.83 -7.88 19.85
N LEU A 281 7.34 -7.51 18.67
CA LEU A 281 7.07 -8.29 17.45
C LEU A 281 7.58 -9.71 17.54
N GLN A 282 8.79 -9.92 18.08
CA GLN A 282 9.34 -11.25 18.29
C GLN A 282 8.40 -12.11 19.15
N GLN A 283 7.90 -11.57 20.28
CA GLN A 283 6.96 -12.25 21.14
C GLN A 283 5.62 -12.56 20.45
N ILE A 284 5.13 -11.65 19.61
CA ILE A 284 3.89 -11.86 18.85
C ILE A 284 4.07 -13.01 17.84
N ILE A 285 5.19 -13.03 17.11
CA ILE A 285 5.50 -14.07 16.11
C ILE A 285 5.66 -15.45 16.77
N GLU A 286 6.37 -15.54 17.89
CA GLU A 286 6.58 -16.78 18.64
C GLU A 286 5.28 -17.42 19.16
N ARG A 287 4.19 -16.65 19.25
CA ARG A 287 2.86 -17.12 19.62
C ARG A 287 2.04 -17.66 18.44
N GLN A 288 2.58 -17.64 17.24
CA GLN A 288 1.87 -18.02 16.01
C GLN A 288 2.46 -19.29 15.39
N PRO A 289 2.03 -20.49 15.84
CA PRO A 289 2.61 -21.76 15.35
C PRO A 289 2.53 -21.98 13.83
N VAL A 290 1.54 -21.33 13.19
CA VAL A 290 1.40 -21.41 11.72
C VAL A 290 2.58 -20.77 10.98
N LEU A 291 3.35 -19.91 11.64
CA LEU A 291 4.54 -19.27 11.10
C LEU A 291 5.82 -20.09 11.31
N ASP A 292 5.77 -21.22 12.04
CA ASP A 292 6.97 -22.03 12.32
C ASP A 292 7.68 -22.45 11.03
N GLY A 293 8.95 -22.05 10.89
CA GLY A 293 9.76 -22.32 9.69
C GLY A 293 9.49 -21.41 8.48
N MET A 294 8.53 -20.48 8.57
CA MET A 294 8.25 -19.51 7.53
C MET A 294 9.18 -18.29 7.69
N PRO A 295 9.75 -17.75 6.59
CA PRO A 295 10.53 -16.52 6.66
C PRO A 295 9.67 -15.34 7.16
N VAL A 296 10.13 -14.64 8.20
CA VAL A 296 9.50 -13.42 8.71
C VAL A 296 10.52 -12.28 8.71
N LEU A 297 10.25 -11.24 7.94
CA LEU A 297 11.09 -10.05 7.84
C LEU A 297 10.28 -8.82 8.24
N ALA A 298 10.75 -8.09 9.26
CA ALA A 298 10.04 -6.97 9.84
C ALA A 298 10.80 -5.64 9.71
N ASN A 299 10.17 -4.56 10.13
CA ASN A 299 10.69 -3.19 10.07
C ASN A 299 11.03 -2.76 8.64
N ILE A 300 10.30 -3.27 7.66
CA ILE A 300 10.50 -2.82 6.27
C ILE A 300 9.90 -1.44 6.08
N ASP A 301 10.43 -0.70 5.12
CA ASP A 301 10.05 0.71 4.87
C ASP A 301 8.70 0.81 4.15
N VAL A 302 7.65 0.25 4.76
CA VAL A 302 6.25 0.27 4.31
C VAL A 302 5.36 0.60 5.50
N GLY A 303 4.27 1.29 5.27
CA GLY A 303 3.31 1.69 6.29
C GLY A 303 3.29 3.19 6.54
N HIS A 304 3.05 3.61 7.79
CA HIS A 304 2.78 5.00 8.15
C HIS A 304 4.02 5.77 8.62
N THR A 305 5.20 5.34 8.21
CA THR A 305 6.47 6.03 8.45
C THR A 305 7.10 6.53 7.14
N SER A 306 8.04 7.45 7.23
CA SER A 306 8.83 7.93 6.09
C SER A 306 10.30 7.53 6.25
N PRO A 307 10.96 7.12 5.16
CA PRO A 307 10.45 6.99 3.80
C PRO A 307 9.53 5.77 3.61
N LEU A 308 8.74 5.78 2.53
CA LEU A 308 7.74 4.78 2.19
C LEU A 308 8.07 4.11 0.85
N ALA A 309 8.31 2.81 0.86
CA ALA A 309 8.54 2.03 -0.35
C ALA A 309 7.24 1.79 -1.14
N THR A 310 7.38 1.69 -2.47
CA THR A 310 6.28 1.32 -3.36
C THR A 310 6.44 -0.14 -3.78
N LEU A 311 5.42 -0.97 -3.51
CA LEU A 311 5.42 -2.40 -3.77
C LEU A 311 4.17 -2.82 -4.57
N PRO A 312 4.28 -3.81 -5.49
CA PRO A 312 3.16 -4.26 -6.32
C PRO A 312 2.30 -5.29 -5.58
N ILE A 313 1.10 -4.94 -5.18
CA ILE A 313 0.09 -5.89 -4.68
C ILE A 313 -0.41 -6.73 -5.86
N GLY A 314 -0.18 -8.04 -5.78
CA GLY A 314 -0.39 -8.99 -6.88
C GLY A 314 0.88 -9.28 -7.71
N GLY A 315 1.95 -8.50 -7.53
CA GLY A 315 3.24 -8.74 -8.18
C GLY A 315 4.05 -9.85 -7.48
N GLN A 316 5.07 -10.35 -8.19
CA GLN A 316 5.97 -11.37 -7.64
C GLN A 316 7.11 -10.73 -6.86
N VAL A 317 7.42 -11.28 -5.70
CA VAL A 317 8.54 -10.85 -4.87
C VAL A 317 9.38 -12.04 -4.39
N GLU A 318 10.67 -11.78 -4.23
CA GLU A 318 11.61 -12.67 -3.55
C GLU A 318 11.99 -12.05 -2.21
N VAL A 319 11.93 -12.85 -1.15
CA VAL A 319 12.23 -12.44 0.22
C VAL A 319 13.37 -13.29 0.74
N ARG A 320 14.35 -12.65 1.36
CA ARG A 320 15.34 -13.31 2.20
C ARG A 320 15.35 -12.63 3.57
N SER A 321 15.01 -13.41 4.59
CA SER A 321 15.16 -13.06 6.00
C SER A 321 16.39 -13.75 6.56
N GLY A 322 17.35 -13.00 7.11
CA GLY A 322 18.62 -13.54 7.61
C GLY A 322 19.66 -12.43 7.76
N GLU A 323 20.94 -12.80 7.87
CA GLU A 323 22.07 -11.85 8.06
C GLU A 323 22.14 -10.74 7.01
N ARG A 324 21.73 -11.02 5.78
CA ARG A 324 21.66 -10.05 4.69
C ARG A 324 20.23 -10.05 4.13
N PRO A 325 19.32 -9.37 4.80
CA PRO A 325 17.92 -9.33 4.38
C PRO A 325 17.78 -8.71 2.98
N ARG A 326 16.83 -9.22 2.21
CA ARG A 326 16.57 -8.73 0.85
C ARG A 326 15.09 -8.83 0.55
N LEU A 327 14.59 -7.82 -0.11
CA LEU A 327 13.29 -7.81 -0.76
C LEU A 327 13.48 -7.37 -2.21
N ARG A 328 13.14 -8.24 -3.16
CA ARG A 328 13.24 -7.97 -4.59
C ARG A 328 11.87 -8.12 -5.23
N VAL A 329 11.46 -7.11 -5.97
CA VAL A 329 10.33 -7.19 -6.88
C VAL A 329 10.83 -7.81 -8.18
N THR A 330 10.25 -8.96 -8.55
CA THR A 330 10.54 -9.66 -9.80
C THR A 330 9.44 -9.38 -10.82
N ARG A 331 9.60 -9.92 -12.04
CA ARG A 331 8.64 -9.68 -13.12
C ARG A 331 7.84 -10.92 -13.46
#